data_1da9a865381ae7c2549827bdbb5933a9
#
_entry.id   1da9a865381ae7c2549827bdbb5933a9
#
_cell.length_a   1.000
_cell.length_b   1.000
_cell.length_c   1.000
_cell.angle_alpha   90.00
_cell.angle_beta   90.00
_cell.angle_gamma   90.00
#
_symmetry.space_group_name_H-M   'P 1'
#
loop_
_entity.id
_entity.type
_entity.pdbx_description
1 polymer ?
#
loop_
_entity_poly.entity_id
_entity_poly.type
_entity_poly.pdbx_seq_one_letter_code
_entity_poly.pdbx_strand_id
1 'polypeptide(L)'
;KFYNAIATGKGEFINGSRLVYPMEKEAMRFLNTLGNKFFSWVFSWLLEQPIKDSLCGTKVMFRKDYINLIANRSFFGDFDPFGDFDLLFGAYKLNLKIIDLPIRYRERTYGETNISRFTNGMTLLRMCWFAAGKIKFW
;
A
#
# COMPACT_ATOMS: atom_id res chain seq x y z
N LYS A 1 12.68 -14.21 -1.17
CA LYS A 1 13.04 -12.81 -1.37
C LYS A 1 12.47 -11.94 -0.23
N PHE A 2 11.14 -11.87 -0.05
CA PHE A 2 10.48 -11.07 1.00
C PHE A 2 10.85 -11.55 2.41
N TYR A 3 10.74 -12.85 2.68
CA TYR A 3 11.14 -13.45 3.95
C TYR A 3 12.60 -13.11 4.30
N ASN A 4 13.53 -13.25 3.35
CA ASN A 4 14.93 -12.93 3.59
C ASN A 4 15.15 -11.45 3.89
N ALA A 5 14.39 -10.54 3.25
CA ALA A 5 14.49 -9.11 3.50
C ALA A 5 14.11 -8.75 4.92
N ILE A 6 13.02 -9.32 5.46
CA ILE A 6 12.60 -9.08 6.84
C ILE A 6 13.50 -9.80 7.84
N ALA A 7 13.90 -11.03 7.57
CA ALA A 7 14.77 -11.82 8.44
C ALA A 7 16.18 -11.23 8.58
N THR A 8 16.70 -10.57 7.53
CA THR A 8 18.00 -9.89 7.55
C THR A 8 17.94 -8.43 8.02
N GLY A 9 16.78 -7.95 8.48
CA GLY A 9 16.63 -6.61 9.05
C GLY A 9 16.70 -5.48 8.02
N LYS A 10 16.45 -5.72 6.73
CA LYS A 10 16.40 -4.66 5.71
C LYS A 10 15.27 -3.67 5.95
N GLY A 11 14.16 -4.16 6.47
CA GLY A 11 13.00 -3.39 6.87
C GLY A 11 12.12 -4.21 7.81
N GLU A 12 11.15 -3.56 8.44
CA GLU A 12 10.19 -4.20 9.37
C GLU A 12 8.84 -4.43 8.69
N PHE A 13 8.58 -3.69 7.63
CA PHE A 13 7.42 -3.83 6.75
C PHE A 13 7.90 -3.90 5.29
N ILE A 14 7.74 -5.04 4.65
CA ILE A 14 8.17 -5.25 3.27
C ILE A 14 6.95 -5.15 2.35
N ASN A 15 6.94 -4.12 1.50
CA ASN A 15 5.88 -3.85 0.54
C ASN A 15 6.29 -4.34 -0.87
N GLY A 16 5.38 -4.97 -1.59
CA GLY A 16 5.61 -5.34 -2.99
C GLY A 16 5.43 -4.13 -3.91
N SER A 17 6.23 -4.04 -4.96
CA SER A 17 6.07 -3.03 -6.00
C SER A 17 6.01 -3.67 -7.38
N ARG A 18 4.89 -3.45 -8.08
CA ARG A 18 4.66 -3.92 -9.46
C ARG A 18 5.23 -2.97 -10.51
N LEU A 19 5.47 -1.70 -10.13
CA LEU A 19 5.81 -0.61 -11.05
C LEU A 19 7.30 -0.59 -11.43
N VAL A 20 8.12 -1.50 -10.89
CA VAL A 20 9.56 -1.57 -11.15
C VAL A 20 9.86 -2.29 -12.47
N TYR A 21 9.05 -3.28 -12.82
CA TYR A 21 9.22 -4.04 -14.06
C TYR A 21 8.25 -3.56 -15.15
N PRO A 22 8.64 -3.65 -16.44
CA PRO A 22 7.69 -3.47 -17.54
C PRO A 22 6.51 -4.40 -17.34
N MET A 23 5.29 -3.86 -17.38
CA MET A 23 4.08 -4.66 -17.27
C MET A 23 3.77 -5.28 -18.63
N GLU A 24 3.26 -6.51 -18.60
CA GLU A 24 2.70 -7.14 -19.78
C GLU A 24 1.54 -6.27 -20.32
N LYS A 25 1.37 -6.28 -21.66
CA LYS A 25 0.29 -5.54 -22.31
C LYS A 25 -1.04 -5.92 -21.63
N GLU A 26 -1.80 -4.94 -21.21
CA GLU A 26 -3.10 -5.07 -20.54
C GLU A 26 -3.09 -5.48 -19.06
N ALA A 27 -1.97 -5.94 -18.48
CA ALA A 27 -1.90 -6.32 -17.07
C ALA A 27 -2.31 -5.19 -16.11
N MET A 28 -2.08 -3.94 -16.51
CA MET A 28 -2.58 -2.75 -15.83
C MET A 28 -2.84 -1.63 -16.83
N ARG A 29 -4.08 -1.17 -16.89
CA ARG A 29 -4.44 -0.06 -17.79
C ARG A 29 -3.76 1.24 -17.37
N PHE A 30 -3.45 2.08 -18.35
CA PHE A 30 -2.76 3.37 -18.16
C PHE A 30 -3.31 4.21 -17.01
N LEU A 31 -4.64 4.33 -16.90
CA LEU A 31 -5.29 5.08 -15.82
C LEU A 31 -5.03 4.48 -14.43
N ASN A 32 -4.98 3.15 -14.32
CA ASN A 32 -4.65 2.50 -13.05
C ASN A 32 -3.18 2.75 -12.67
N THR A 33 -2.28 2.75 -13.66
CA THR A 33 -0.87 3.08 -13.45
C THR A 33 -0.70 4.52 -12.99
N LEU A 34 -1.39 5.46 -13.63
CA LEU A 34 -1.36 6.86 -13.25
C LEU A 34 -1.93 7.09 -11.85
N GLY A 35 -3.09 6.48 -11.55
CA GLY A 35 -3.69 6.54 -10.22
C GLY A 35 -2.78 5.95 -9.14
N ASN A 36 -2.16 4.79 -9.40
CA ASN A 36 -1.23 4.19 -8.44
C ASN A 36 0.02 5.05 -8.22
N LYS A 37 0.58 5.67 -9.25
CA LYS A 37 1.69 6.63 -9.12
C LYS A 37 1.30 7.86 -8.30
N PHE A 38 0.10 8.38 -8.53
CA PHE A 38 -0.44 9.50 -7.74
C PHE A 38 -0.54 9.12 -6.25
N PHE A 39 -1.18 7.99 -5.94
CA PHE A 39 -1.28 7.53 -4.55
C PHE A 39 0.09 7.22 -3.95
N SER A 40 1.01 6.63 -4.70
CA SER A 40 2.39 6.39 -4.23
C SER A 40 3.10 7.67 -3.86
N TRP A 41 2.91 8.75 -4.64
CA TRP A 41 3.45 10.08 -4.32
C TRP A 41 2.82 10.65 -3.04
N VAL A 42 1.48 10.59 -2.93
CA VAL A 42 0.75 11.05 -1.73
C VAL A 42 1.21 10.29 -0.49
N PHE A 43 1.34 8.97 -0.58
CA PHE A 43 1.80 8.13 0.53
C PHE A 43 3.25 8.41 0.91
N SER A 44 4.14 8.60 -0.07
CA SER A 44 5.53 8.95 0.22
C SER A 44 5.64 10.27 0.98
N TRP A 45 4.81 11.24 0.63
CA TRP A 45 4.71 12.51 1.33
C TRP A 45 4.11 12.36 2.74
N LEU A 46 3.02 11.60 2.88
CA LEU A 46 2.34 11.39 4.17
C LEU A 46 3.22 10.61 5.16
N LEU A 47 3.82 9.53 4.70
CA LEU A 47 4.56 8.59 5.57
C LEU A 47 6.05 8.95 5.72
N GLU A 48 6.51 9.98 5.01
CA GLU A 48 7.94 10.39 4.99
C GLU A 48 8.89 9.22 4.65
N GLN A 49 8.39 8.25 3.92
CA GLN A 49 9.12 7.09 3.46
C GLN A 49 8.80 6.83 1.98
N PRO A 50 9.77 6.42 1.15
CA PRO A 50 9.53 6.19 -0.27
C PRO A 50 8.61 4.97 -0.47
N ILE A 51 7.42 5.19 -1.01
CA ILE A 51 6.44 4.16 -1.38
C ILE A 51 6.28 4.16 -2.89
N LYS A 52 6.60 3.05 -3.55
CA LYS A 52 6.53 2.92 -5.02
C LYS A 52 5.20 2.38 -5.52
N ASP A 53 4.53 1.57 -4.74
CA ASP A 53 3.25 0.95 -5.08
C ASP A 53 2.37 0.81 -3.84
N SER A 54 1.36 1.66 -3.72
CA SER A 54 0.46 1.67 -2.56
C SER A 54 -0.63 0.60 -2.61
N LEU A 55 -0.94 0.09 -3.81
CA LEU A 55 -2.03 -0.85 -4.06
C LEU A 55 -1.56 -2.28 -4.36
N CYS A 56 -0.33 -2.63 -4.01
CA CYS A 56 0.17 -3.99 -4.13
C CYS A 56 -0.20 -4.80 -2.89
N GLY A 57 -1.01 -5.84 -3.04
CA GLY A 57 -1.44 -6.72 -1.94
C GLY A 57 -0.34 -7.60 -1.35
N THR A 58 0.88 -7.62 -1.94
CA THR A 58 2.00 -8.39 -1.40
C THR A 58 2.70 -7.59 -0.31
N LYS A 59 2.45 -7.95 0.93
CA LYS A 59 3.04 -7.32 2.12
C LYS A 59 3.53 -8.36 3.10
N VAL A 60 4.67 -8.12 3.74
CA VAL A 60 5.23 -9.00 4.77
C VAL A 60 5.68 -8.17 5.96
N MET A 61 5.29 -8.59 7.15
CA MET A 61 5.65 -7.99 8.43
C MET A 61 5.75 -9.07 9.50
N PHE A 62 6.30 -8.75 10.65
CA PHE A 62 6.29 -9.65 11.80
C PHE A 62 4.88 -9.78 12.37
N ARG A 63 4.54 -10.98 12.88
CA ARG A 63 3.23 -11.23 13.50
C ARG A 63 2.92 -10.27 14.65
N LYS A 64 3.92 -9.96 15.49
CA LYS A 64 3.76 -9.00 16.60
C LYS A 64 3.31 -7.61 16.11
N ASP A 65 3.90 -7.14 15.01
CA ASP A 65 3.60 -5.83 14.45
C ASP A 65 2.21 -5.83 13.81
N TYR A 66 1.84 -6.92 13.15
CA TYR A 66 0.49 -7.10 12.61
C TYR A 66 -0.59 -7.07 13.70
N ILE A 67 -0.37 -7.75 14.83
CA ILE A 67 -1.31 -7.73 15.96
C ILE A 67 -1.47 -6.31 16.52
N ASN A 68 -0.36 -5.59 16.71
CA ASN A 68 -0.37 -4.21 17.16
C ASN A 68 -1.06 -3.27 16.16
N LEU A 69 -0.86 -3.51 14.87
CA LEU A 69 -1.47 -2.76 13.79
C LEU A 69 -3.00 -2.92 13.80
N ILE A 70 -3.50 -4.15 13.89
CA ILE A 70 -4.94 -4.42 13.94
C ILE A 70 -5.59 -3.77 15.17
N ALA A 71 -4.95 -3.84 16.33
CA ALA A 71 -5.45 -3.23 17.55
C ALA A 71 -5.62 -1.69 17.42
N ASN A 72 -4.90 -1.06 16.51
CA ASN A 72 -4.93 0.38 16.26
C ASN A 72 -5.62 0.77 14.95
N ARG A 73 -6.24 -0.16 14.24
CA ARG A 73 -6.79 0.06 12.89
C ARG A 73 -7.80 1.21 12.82
N SER A 74 -8.67 1.33 13.81
CA SER A 74 -9.70 2.37 13.86
C SER A 74 -9.17 3.81 13.91
N PHE A 75 -7.88 3.99 14.20
CA PHE A 75 -7.28 5.32 14.29
C PHE A 75 -7.36 6.12 12.98
N PHE A 76 -7.19 5.45 11.83
CA PHE A 76 -7.26 6.08 10.50
C PHE A 76 -8.63 5.93 9.83
N GLY A 77 -9.64 5.48 10.57
CA GLY A 77 -10.99 5.23 10.06
C GLY A 77 -11.14 3.86 9.42
N ASP A 78 -12.37 3.43 9.22
CA ASP A 78 -12.71 2.10 8.67
C ASP A 78 -13.32 2.25 7.27
N PHE A 79 -12.55 2.83 6.35
CA PHE A 79 -13.04 3.07 4.98
C PHE A 79 -12.20 2.38 3.90
N ASP A 80 -11.10 1.72 4.23
CA ASP A 80 -10.25 1.09 3.21
C ASP A 80 -10.92 -0.17 2.65
N PRO A 81 -11.37 -0.15 1.38
CA PRO A 81 -12.05 -1.31 0.78
C PRO A 81 -11.11 -2.49 0.53
N PHE A 82 -9.78 -2.27 0.55
CA PHE A 82 -8.78 -3.28 0.19
C PHE A 82 -7.86 -3.66 1.36
N GLY A 83 -7.80 -2.87 2.42
CA GLY A 83 -6.89 -3.05 3.55
C GLY A 83 -5.44 -2.63 3.28
N ASP A 84 -5.09 -2.26 2.05
CA ASP A 84 -3.71 -1.90 1.69
C ASP A 84 -3.26 -0.60 2.33
N PHE A 85 -4.13 0.39 2.40
CA PHE A 85 -3.86 1.69 3.00
C PHE A 85 -3.81 1.60 4.51
N ASP A 86 -4.73 0.85 5.12
CA ASP A 86 -4.73 0.58 6.56
C ASP A 86 -3.40 -0.01 7.02
N LEU A 87 -2.85 -0.96 6.25
CA LEU A 87 -1.58 -1.59 6.57
C LEU A 87 -0.41 -0.61 6.48
N LEU A 88 -0.39 0.26 5.47
CA LEU A 88 0.66 1.27 5.30
C LEU A 88 0.59 2.35 6.38
N PHE A 89 -0.60 2.87 6.67
CA PHE A 89 -0.80 3.85 7.75
C PHE A 89 -0.53 3.24 9.13
N GLY A 90 -0.93 1.99 9.35
CA GLY A 90 -0.62 1.27 10.57
C GLY A 90 0.88 1.06 10.76
N ALA A 91 1.61 0.70 9.70
CA ALA A 91 3.07 0.59 9.73
C ALA A 91 3.73 1.93 10.09
N TYR A 92 3.25 3.03 9.51
CA TYR A 92 3.72 4.37 9.87
C TYR A 92 3.45 4.68 11.35
N LYS A 93 2.23 4.44 11.84
CA LYS A 93 1.88 4.71 13.23
C LYS A 93 2.74 3.93 14.23
N LEU A 94 3.12 2.71 13.88
CA LEU A 94 4.04 1.87 14.65
C LEU A 94 5.51 2.23 14.41
N ASN A 95 5.78 3.24 13.60
CA ASN A 95 7.12 3.70 13.24
C ASN A 95 7.99 2.61 12.60
N LEU A 96 7.36 1.71 11.82
CA LEU A 96 8.05 0.63 11.12
C LEU A 96 8.77 1.15 9.88
N LYS A 97 9.98 0.64 9.65
CA LYS A 97 10.72 0.90 8.42
C LYS A 97 10.10 0.15 7.24
N ILE A 98 9.52 0.88 6.28
CA ILE A 98 8.90 0.33 5.07
C ILE A 98 9.95 0.21 3.96
N ILE A 99 10.04 -0.96 3.34
CA ILE A 99 10.92 -1.24 2.21
C ILE A 99 10.10 -1.81 1.06
N ASP A 100 10.27 -1.24 -0.15
CA ASP A 100 9.67 -1.77 -1.37
C ASP A 100 10.56 -2.82 -2.03
N LEU A 101 9.98 -3.97 -2.35
CA LEU A 101 10.64 -5.00 -3.16
C LEU A 101 9.88 -5.25 -4.45
N PRO A 102 10.58 -5.27 -5.60
CA PRO A 102 9.94 -5.50 -6.87
C PRO A 102 9.39 -6.92 -6.99
N ILE A 103 8.17 -7.02 -7.51
CA ILE A 103 7.52 -8.26 -7.91
C ILE A 103 7.19 -8.22 -9.41
N ARG A 104 7.16 -9.39 -10.05
CA ARG A 104 6.62 -9.52 -11.41
C ARG A 104 5.11 -9.69 -11.31
N TYR A 105 4.38 -8.79 -11.92
CA TYR A 105 2.94 -8.88 -12.05
C TYR A 105 2.59 -9.55 -13.39
N ARG A 106 1.83 -10.63 -13.32
CA ARG A 106 1.28 -11.30 -14.50
C ARG A 106 -0.20 -10.98 -14.62
N GLU A 107 -0.68 -10.90 -15.87
CA GLU A 107 -2.09 -10.72 -16.15
C GLU A 107 -2.91 -11.89 -15.57
N ARG A 108 -4.11 -11.57 -15.07
CA ARG A 108 -5.04 -12.58 -14.61
C ARG A 108 -5.58 -13.36 -15.81
N THR A 109 -5.55 -14.68 -15.72
CA THR A 109 -6.13 -15.60 -16.71
C THR A 109 -7.56 -15.98 -16.39
N TYR A 110 -8.09 -15.59 -15.23
CA TYR A 110 -9.44 -15.91 -14.75
C TYR A 110 -9.97 -14.80 -13.81
N GLY A 111 -11.29 -14.70 -13.76
CA GLY A 111 -12.00 -13.76 -12.90
C GLY A 111 -12.06 -12.33 -13.45
N GLU A 112 -13.08 -11.60 -13.03
CA GLU A 112 -13.25 -10.19 -13.36
C GLU A 112 -12.71 -9.28 -12.24
N THR A 113 -12.33 -8.06 -12.57
CA THR A 113 -11.98 -7.05 -11.57
C THR A 113 -13.25 -6.48 -10.96
N ASN A 114 -13.56 -6.87 -9.72
CA ASN A 114 -14.70 -6.34 -8.96
C ASN A 114 -14.48 -4.90 -8.46
N ILE A 115 -13.68 -4.10 -9.15
CA ILE A 115 -13.32 -2.76 -8.70
C ILE A 115 -14.08 -1.73 -9.50
N SER A 116 -15.05 -1.08 -8.87
CA SER A 116 -15.59 0.19 -9.34
C SER A 116 -14.53 1.27 -9.18
N ARG A 117 -13.82 1.60 -10.27
CA ARG A 117 -12.62 2.45 -10.25
C ARG A 117 -12.87 3.84 -9.67
N PHE A 118 -13.98 4.46 -10.03
CA PHE A 118 -14.31 5.82 -9.58
C PHE A 118 -14.73 5.85 -8.12
N THR A 119 -15.62 4.95 -7.70
CA THR A 119 -16.11 4.90 -6.32
C THR A 119 -14.97 4.57 -5.35
N ASN A 120 -14.15 3.59 -5.69
CA ASN A 120 -13.04 3.19 -4.85
C ASN A 120 -11.93 4.25 -4.84
N GLY A 121 -11.64 4.90 -5.97
CA GLY A 121 -10.70 6.01 -6.05
C GLY A 121 -11.10 7.18 -5.15
N MET A 122 -12.39 7.53 -5.12
CA MET A 122 -12.91 8.58 -4.25
C MET A 122 -12.80 8.20 -2.76
N THR A 123 -13.08 6.94 -2.43
CA THR A 123 -12.92 6.42 -1.05
C THR A 123 -11.46 6.49 -0.60
N LEU A 124 -10.53 6.11 -1.47
CA LEU A 124 -9.10 6.17 -1.20
C LEU A 124 -8.61 7.62 -1.03
N LEU A 125 -9.10 8.56 -1.84
CA LEU A 125 -8.81 10.00 -1.68
C LEU A 125 -9.31 10.52 -0.32
N ARG A 126 -10.54 10.16 0.06
CA ARG A 126 -11.10 10.54 1.37
C ARG A 126 -10.25 9.99 2.52
N MET A 127 -9.78 8.76 2.39
CA MET A 127 -8.90 8.13 3.38
C MET A 127 -7.55 8.86 3.47
N CYS A 128 -6.95 9.21 2.33
CA CYS A 128 -5.72 10.01 2.30
C CYS A 128 -5.91 11.38 2.96
N TRP A 129 -7.04 12.04 2.70
CA TRP A 129 -7.37 13.32 3.32
C TRP A 129 -7.49 13.20 4.84
N PHE A 130 -8.21 12.18 5.30
CA PHE A 130 -8.37 11.91 6.72
C PHE A 130 -7.02 11.60 7.40
N ALA A 131 -6.20 10.77 6.76
CA ALA A 131 -4.86 10.43 7.25
C ALA A 131 -3.93 11.66 7.27
N ALA A 132 -4.02 12.54 6.27
CA ALA A 132 -3.27 13.79 6.23
C ALA A 132 -3.61 14.68 7.44
N GLY A 133 -4.88 14.81 7.78
CA GLY A 133 -5.32 15.48 9.01
C GLY A 133 -4.66 14.89 10.25
N LYS A 134 -4.62 13.57 10.37
CA LYS A 134 -4.06 12.85 11.54
C LYS A 134 -2.52 12.85 11.61
N ILE A 135 -1.84 12.91 10.47
CA ILE A 135 -0.38 12.77 10.39
C ILE A 135 0.32 14.12 10.34
N LYS A 136 -0.22 15.08 9.59
CA LYS A 136 0.46 16.34 9.28
C LYS A 136 -0.10 17.56 10.02
N PHE A 137 -1.38 17.54 10.41
CA PHE A 137 -2.07 18.72 10.89
C PHE A 137 -2.64 18.60 12.32
N TRP A 138 -2.44 17.44 12.97
CA TRP A 138 -2.92 17.23 14.36
C TRP A 138 -1.80 16.75 15.27
#